data_996dfbc1ea174e0ffdd8a936f59a4fc5
#
_entry.id   996dfbc1ea174e0ffdd8a936f59a4fc5
#
_cell.length_a   1.000
_cell.length_b   1.000
_cell.length_c   1.000
_cell.angle_alpha   90.00
_cell.angle_beta   90.00
_cell.angle_gamma   90.00
#
_symmetry.space_group_name_H-M   'P 1'
#
loop_
_entity.id
_entity.type
_entity.pdbx_description
1 polymer ?
#
loop_
_entity_poly.entity_id
_entity_poly.type
_entity_poly.pdbx_seq_one_letter_code
_entity_poly.pdbx_strand_id
1 'polypeptide(L)'
;DTTSHANVAEVEKFLGFHKVLEELFPLVHEKLEKTEIDGNLLFYWKGKSSEKPILLMSHQDVVPAEGEWIHAPFSGDIAEGKVWGRGASDTKCSVMAFFQAVEELLAEGFVPPTDVYLASSCTEEWGGDGAPKIVAELQRRGIELFLVCDEGGGIITEPIGGIHGNFAMVGVFEKGKADVKFTARSNGGHASTPVKGTP
;
A
#
# COMPACT_ATOMS: atom_id res chain seq x y z
N ASP A 1 6.28 -4.79 13.74
CA ASP A 1 6.89 -5.49 12.59
C ASP A 1 5.78 -6.13 11.75
N THR A 2 5.63 -5.71 10.51
CA THR A 2 4.71 -6.26 9.51
C THR A 2 5.48 -6.62 8.24
N THR A 3 6.70 -7.13 8.38
CA THR A 3 7.51 -7.60 7.25
C THR A 3 6.76 -8.71 6.52
N SER A 4 6.59 -8.54 5.21
CA SER A 4 6.00 -9.53 4.31
C SER A 4 7.09 -10.26 3.52
N HIS A 5 6.79 -11.47 3.11
CA HIS A 5 7.66 -12.29 2.27
C HIS A 5 6.85 -12.99 1.19
N ALA A 6 7.42 -13.10 -0.01
CA ALA A 6 6.81 -13.84 -1.10
C ALA A 6 6.49 -15.29 -0.68
N ASN A 7 5.25 -15.73 -0.93
CA ASN A 7 4.76 -17.09 -0.65
C ASN A 7 4.70 -17.49 0.83
N VAL A 8 4.76 -16.54 1.76
CA VAL A 8 4.61 -16.81 3.19
C VAL A 8 3.38 -16.09 3.73
N ALA A 9 2.38 -16.84 4.15
CA ALA A 9 1.16 -16.29 4.75
C ALA A 9 1.37 -16.10 6.26
N GLU A 10 1.94 -14.95 6.65
CA GLU A 10 2.11 -14.55 8.06
C GLU A 10 0.98 -13.64 8.52
N VAL A 11 -0.27 -14.10 8.39
CA VAL A 11 -1.48 -13.29 8.66
C VAL A 11 -1.50 -12.77 10.10
N GLU A 12 -1.02 -13.53 11.07
CA GLU A 12 -1.02 -13.15 12.49
C GLU A 12 -0.33 -11.82 12.79
N LYS A 13 0.73 -11.47 12.06
CA LYS A 13 1.41 -10.17 12.21
C LYS A 13 0.47 -9.02 11.86
N PHE A 14 -0.29 -9.19 10.79
CA PHE A 14 -1.26 -8.20 10.33
C PHE A 14 -2.45 -8.11 11.27
N LEU A 15 -2.96 -9.24 11.76
CA LEU A 15 -4.01 -9.25 12.79
C LEU A 15 -3.57 -8.53 14.06
N GLY A 16 -2.30 -8.65 14.44
CA GLY A 16 -1.72 -7.87 15.54
C GLY A 16 -1.71 -6.37 15.26
N PHE A 17 -1.38 -5.97 14.03
CA PHE A 17 -1.41 -4.57 13.61
C PHE A 17 -2.85 -4.03 13.55
N HIS A 18 -3.83 -4.84 13.10
CA HIS A 18 -5.24 -4.45 13.07
C HIS A 18 -5.78 -4.11 14.47
N LYS A 19 -5.36 -4.84 15.50
CA LYS A 19 -5.71 -4.51 16.90
C LYS A 19 -5.16 -3.15 17.33
N VAL A 20 -3.94 -2.82 16.92
CA VAL A 20 -3.37 -1.49 17.18
C VAL A 20 -4.18 -0.40 16.47
N LEU A 21 -4.60 -0.62 15.22
CA LEU A 21 -5.48 0.32 14.52
C LEU A 21 -6.83 0.48 15.21
N GLU A 22 -7.40 -0.61 15.72
CA GLU A 22 -8.67 -0.58 16.47
C GLU A 22 -8.56 0.20 17.78
N GLU A 23 -7.44 0.06 18.50
CA GLU A 23 -7.16 0.82 19.72
C GLU A 23 -6.95 2.32 19.44
N LEU A 24 -6.27 2.66 18.35
CA LEU A 24 -5.96 4.05 17.98
C LEU A 24 -7.15 4.78 17.32
N PHE A 25 -8.00 4.06 16.60
CA PHE A 25 -9.09 4.61 15.79
C PHE A 25 -10.43 3.93 16.09
N PRO A 26 -10.95 4.08 17.33
CA PRO A 26 -12.15 3.38 17.76
C PRO A 26 -13.42 3.78 16.98
N LEU A 27 -13.56 5.04 16.57
CA LEU A 27 -14.73 5.47 15.80
C LEU A 27 -14.74 4.91 14.39
N VAL A 28 -13.57 4.80 13.74
CA VAL A 28 -13.46 4.13 12.44
C VAL A 28 -13.97 2.70 12.57
N HIS A 29 -13.57 1.97 13.62
CA HIS A 29 -13.95 0.56 13.81
C HIS A 29 -15.40 0.40 14.31
N GLU A 30 -15.96 1.40 15.00
CA GLU A 30 -17.35 1.39 15.44
C GLU A 30 -18.33 1.77 14.32
N LYS A 31 -17.98 2.78 13.50
CA LYS A 31 -18.92 3.43 12.57
C LYS A 31 -18.82 2.93 11.14
N LEU A 32 -17.67 2.43 10.72
CA LEU A 32 -17.47 1.92 9.36
C LEU A 32 -17.68 0.40 9.31
N GLU A 33 -18.17 -0.08 8.17
CA GLU A 33 -18.23 -1.53 7.93
C GLU A 33 -16.84 -2.05 7.59
N LYS A 34 -16.27 -2.86 8.50
CA LYS A 34 -14.97 -3.51 8.33
C LYS A 34 -15.13 -4.86 7.63
N THR A 35 -14.32 -5.13 6.63
CA THR A 35 -14.13 -6.44 6.02
C THR A 35 -12.65 -6.77 6.06
N GLU A 36 -12.34 -7.95 6.58
CA GLU A 36 -10.98 -8.49 6.62
C GLU A 36 -10.87 -9.65 5.64
N ILE A 37 -9.83 -9.63 4.79
CA ILE A 37 -9.63 -10.58 3.71
C ILE A 37 -8.19 -11.06 3.75
N ASP A 38 -7.91 -12.20 4.40
CA ASP A 38 -6.58 -12.80 4.51
C ASP A 38 -5.49 -11.77 4.94
N GLY A 39 -5.77 -11.00 5.99
CA GLY A 39 -4.87 -9.96 6.50
C GLY A 39 -4.98 -8.61 5.79
N ASN A 40 -5.75 -8.49 4.72
CA ASN A 40 -6.05 -7.21 4.10
C ASN A 40 -7.28 -6.58 4.74
N LEU A 41 -7.34 -5.26 4.77
CA LEU A 41 -8.46 -4.49 5.30
C LEU A 41 -9.20 -3.75 4.20
N LEU A 42 -10.55 -3.77 4.30
CA LEU A 42 -11.43 -2.91 3.52
C LEU A 42 -12.49 -2.35 4.47
N PHE A 43 -12.54 -1.02 4.59
CA PHE A 43 -13.57 -0.32 5.33
C PHE A 43 -14.50 0.41 4.37
N TYR A 44 -15.78 0.41 4.68
CA TYR A 44 -16.81 1.14 3.96
C TYR A 44 -17.42 2.21 4.84
N TRP A 45 -17.29 3.46 4.42
CA TRP A 45 -17.90 4.64 5.03
C TRP A 45 -19.03 5.13 4.15
N LYS A 46 -20.27 4.93 4.61
CA LYS A 46 -21.45 5.32 3.88
C LYS A 46 -21.56 6.85 3.77
N GLY A 47 -21.66 7.33 2.54
CA GLY A 47 -21.89 8.72 2.21
C GLY A 47 -23.37 9.10 2.05
N LYS A 48 -23.60 10.33 1.64
CA LYS A 48 -24.93 10.84 1.29
C LYS A 48 -25.44 10.28 -0.03
N SER A 49 -24.55 9.83 -0.90
CA SER A 49 -24.82 9.22 -2.20
C SER A 49 -23.86 8.07 -2.43
N SER A 50 -24.30 7.04 -3.14
CA SER A 50 -23.43 5.97 -3.63
C SER A 50 -22.94 6.20 -5.06
N GLU A 51 -23.22 7.37 -5.63
CA GLU A 51 -22.67 7.76 -6.92
C GLU A 51 -21.21 8.19 -6.77
N LYS A 52 -20.36 7.76 -7.71
CA LYS A 52 -18.95 8.13 -7.77
C LYS A 52 -18.18 7.84 -6.46
N PRO A 53 -18.23 6.61 -5.95
CA PRO A 53 -17.49 6.24 -4.75
C PRO A 53 -15.99 6.37 -4.95
N ILE A 54 -15.27 6.67 -3.86
CA ILE A 54 -13.82 6.81 -3.89
C ILE A 54 -13.16 5.76 -3.00
N LEU A 55 -11.95 5.37 -3.37
CA LEU A 55 -11.09 4.49 -2.58
C LEU A 55 -9.81 5.25 -2.20
N LEU A 56 -9.50 5.28 -0.92
CA LEU A 56 -8.20 5.66 -0.38
C LEU A 56 -7.49 4.37 0.01
N MET A 57 -6.35 4.09 -0.60
CA MET A 57 -5.63 2.85 -0.32
C MET A 57 -4.17 3.10 0.03
N SER A 58 -3.61 2.18 0.76
CA SER A 58 -2.22 2.16 1.19
C SER A 58 -1.89 0.75 1.67
N HIS A 59 -0.62 0.38 1.70
CA HIS A 59 -0.25 -0.93 2.23
C HIS A 59 0.24 -0.88 3.68
N GLN A 60 0.17 -2.00 4.36
CA GLN A 60 0.55 -2.17 5.76
C GLN A 60 1.79 -3.05 5.93
N ASP A 61 2.18 -3.78 4.90
CA ASP A 61 3.39 -4.56 4.90
C ASP A 61 4.63 -3.69 4.65
N VAL A 62 5.78 -4.25 4.89
CA VAL A 62 7.08 -3.62 4.71
C VAL A 62 8.10 -4.66 4.24
N VAL A 63 9.11 -4.21 3.49
CA VAL A 63 10.26 -5.05 3.13
C VAL A 63 11.11 -5.38 4.36
N PRO A 64 11.92 -6.47 4.34
CA PRO A 64 12.86 -6.80 5.40
C PRO A 64 13.79 -5.63 5.74
N ALA A 65 14.14 -5.54 7.02
CA ALA A 65 15.09 -4.55 7.51
C ALA A 65 16.45 -5.23 7.71
N GLU A 66 17.27 -5.19 6.67
CA GLU A 66 18.61 -5.76 6.69
C GLU A 66 19.68 -4.69 6.96
N GLY A 67 20.88 -5.13 7.39
CA GLY A 67 22.02 -4.26 7.63
C GLY A 67 22.00 -3.54 8.96
N GLU A 68 22.87 -2.53 9.09
CA GLU A 68 22.99 -1.70 10.30
C GLU A 68 22.05 -0.50 10.22
N TRP A 69 21.39 -0.18 11.32
CA TRP A 69 20.45 0.92 11.45
C TRP A 69 20.89 1.87 12.56
N ILE A 70 20.75 3.18 12.34
CA ILE A 70 21.01 4.22 13.36
C ILE A 70 20.04 4.05 14.54
N HIS A 71 18.77 3.78 14.25
CA HIS A 71 17.74 3.42 15.22
C HIS A 71 17.21 2.04 14.88
N ALA A 72 16.76 1.27 15.85
CA ALA A 72 16.21 -0.05 15.58
C ALA A 72 15.05 0.03 14.57
N PRO A 73 15.01 -0.82 13.53
CA PRO A 73 14.12 -0.64 12.37
C PRO A 73 12.62 -0.65 12.69
N PHE A 74 12.23 -1.21 13.82
CA PHE A 74 10.83 -1.28 14.27
C PHE A 74 10.59 -0.56 15.60
N SER A 75 11.50 0.34 16.01
CA SER A 75 11.37 1.09 17.29
C SER A 75 10.32 2.19 17.22
N GLY A 76 10.17 2.84 16.07
CA GLY A 76 9.33 4.04 15.95
C GLY A 76 9.90 5.24 16.73
N ASP A 77 11.21 5.28 16.93
CA ASP A 77 11.87 6.35 17.68
C ASP A 77 11.57 7.72 17.10
N ILE A 78 11.25 8.67 17.97
CA ILE A 78 11.10 10.08 17.61
C ILE A 78 12.37 10.80 18.04
N ALA A 79 13.24 11.08 17.08
CA ALA A 79 14.52 11.74 17.30
C ALA A 79 14.84 12.69 16.16
N GLU A 80 15.54 13.79 16.46
CA GLU A 80 15.98 14.79 15.46
C GLU A 80 14.82 15.35 14.61
N GLY A 81 13.61 15.45 15.15
CA GLY A 81 12.42 15.92 14.44
C GLY A 81 11.89 14.94 13.39
N LYS A 82 12.25 13.66 13.47
CA LYS A 82 11.85 12.59 12.56
C LYS A 82 11.29 11.40 13.32
N VAL A 83 10.42 10.62 12.67
CA VAL A 83 10.03 9.28 13.09
C VAL A 83 10.93 8.29 12.35
N TRP A 84 11.68 7.51 13.12
CA TRP A 84 12.63 6.53 12.58
C TRP A 84 12.00 5.15 12.57
N GLY A 85 12.04 4.48 11.43
CA GLY A 85 11.61 3.10 11.34
C GLY A 85 11.27 2.65 9.93
N ARG A 86 11.37 1.34 9.69
CA ARG A 86 10.89 0.68 8.48
C ARG A 86 9.36 0.88 8.37
N GLY A 87 8.87 1.35 7.21
CA GLY A 87 7.46 1.65 6.99
C GLY A 87 7.02 3.03 7.48
N ALA A 88 7.91 3.85 8.09
CA ALA A 88 7.56 5.20 8.51
C ALA A 88 7.26 6.14 7.33
N SER A 89 7.88 5.91 6.17
CA SER A 89 7.62 6.64 4.93
C SER A 89 6.83 5.79 3.94
N ASP A 90 7.22 4.54 3.75
CA ASP A 90 6.65 3.59 2.82
C ASP A 90 6.00 2.42 3.60
N THR A 91 4.67 2.40 3.83
CA THR A 91 3.77 3.56 3.68
C THR A 91 2.74 3.61 4.82
N LYS A 92 3.13 3.16 6.04
CA LYS A 92 2.24 3.26 7.21
C LYS A 92 1.84 4.71 7.55
N CYS A 93 2.65 5.70 7.12
CA CYS A 93 2.26 7.10 7.26
C CYS A 93 0.94 7.40 6.54
N SER A 94 0.71 6.83 5.35
CA SER A 94 -0.53 7.00 4.61
C SER A 94 -1.70 6.27 5.28
N VAL A 95 -1.48 5.04 5.78
CA VAL A 95 -2.49 4.32 6.60
C VAL A 95 -2.91 5.19 7.78
N MET A 96 -1.94 5.69 8.55
CA MET A 96 -2.18 6.54 9.72
C MET A 96 -2.91 7.83 9.33
N ALA A 97 -2.50 8.48 8.24
CA ALA A 97 -3.12 9.73 7.79
C ALA A 97 -4.60 9.54 7.41
N PHE A 98 -4.93 8.47 6.68
CA PHE A 98 -6.32 8.18 6.30
C PHE A 98 -7.18 7.86 7.52
N PHE A 99 -6.70 6.98 8.40
CA PHE A 99 -7.45 6.61 9.60
C PHE A 99 -7.62 7.79 10.55
N GLN A 100 -6.58 8.60 10.78
CA GLN A 100 -6.65 9.78 11.64
C GLN A 100 -7.66 10.81 11.10
N ALA A 101 -7.60 11.10 9.79
CA ALA A 101 -8.53 12.04 9.17
C ALA A 101 -9.98 11.57 9.28
N VAL A 102 -10.23 10.28 9.07
CA VAL A 102 -11.58 9.71 9.17
C VAL A 102 -12.05 9.69 10.63
N GLU A 103 -11.19 9.33 11.59
CA GLU A 103 -11.51 9.37 13.03
C GLU A 103 -11.95 10.76 13.47
N GLU A 104 -11.20 11.81 13.09
CA GLU A 104 -11.51 13.20 13.42
C GLU A 104 -12.84 13.64 12.78
N LEU A 105 -13.05 13.34 11.50
CA LEU A 105 -14.29 13.66 10.79
C LEU A 105 -15.50 12.94 11.39
N LEU A 106 -15.34 11.70 11.81
CA LEU A 106 -16.39 10.95 12.50
C LEU A 106 -16.72 11.56 13.88
N ALA A 107 -15.70 12.01 14.62
CA ALA A 107 -15.90 12.71 15.89
C ALA A 107 -16.68 14.01 15.73
N GLU A 108 -16.52 14.69 14.60
CA GLU A 108 -17.28 15.89 14.23
C GLU A 108 -18.70 15.58 13.69
N GLY A 109 -19.04 14.29 13.50
CA GLY A 109 -20.31 13.87 12.91
C GLY A 109 -20.41 14.14 11.40
N PHE A 110 -19.27 14.27 10.72
CA PHE A 110 -19.23 14.47 9.28
C PHE A 110 -19.75 13.24 8.53
N VAL A 111 -20.55 13.48 7.49
CA VAL A 111 -21.00 12.47 6.54
C VAL A 111 -20.48 12.85 5.16
N PRO A 112 -19.67 12.02 4.51
CA PRO A 112 -19.08 12.35 3.22
C PRO A 112 -20.15 12.51 2.14
N PRO A 113 -19.91 13.33 1.11
CA PRO A 113 -20.87 13.53 0.03
C PRO A 113 -21.11 12.28 -0.80
N THR A 114 -20.13 11.41 -0.92
CA THR A 114 -20.22 10.12 -1.59
C THR A 114 -19.62 9.03 -0.72
N ASP A 115 -19.89 7.76 -1.07
CA ASP A 115 -19.32 6.61 -0.38
C ASP A 115 -17.79 6.64 -0.46
N VAL A 116 -17.15 6.33 0.66
CA VAL A 116 -15.68 6.28 0.79
C VAL A 116 -15.27 4.88 1.23
N TYR A 117 -14.30 4.32 0.55
CA TYR A 117 -13.65 3.09 0.94
C TYR A 117 -12.24 3.38 1.42
N LEU A 118 -11.80 2.70 2.49
CA LEU A 118 -10.41 2.67 2.90
C LEU A 118 -9.90 1.24 2.72
N ALA A 119 -8.79 1.07 2.04
CA ALA A 119 -8.19 -0.24 1.85
C ALA A 119 -6.74 -0.27 2.30
N SER A 120 -6.33 -1.40 2.89
CA SER A 120 -4.94 -1.63 3.24
C SER A 120 -4.52 -3.05 2.90
N SER A 121 -3.60 -3.16 1.93
CA SER A 121 -3.02 -4.44 1.51
C SER A 121 -1.90 -4.87 2.44
N CYS A 122 -1.70 -6.17 2.56
CA CYS A 122 -0.63 -6.78 3.36
C CYS A 122 0.43 -7.51 2.51
N THR A 123 0.43 -7.33 1.19
CA THR A 123 1.31 -8.04 0.26
C THR A 123 1.78 -7.17 -0.90
N GLU A 124 1.84 -5.85 -0.71
CA GLU A 124 2.23 -4.91 -1.76
C GLU A 124 3.69 -5.08 -2.14
N GLU A 125 4.58 -5.10 -1.15
CA GLU A 125 6.03 -5.04 -1.27
C GLU A 125 6.66 -6.17 -2.14
N TRP A 126 5.94 -7.24 -2.34
CA TRP A 126 6.38 -8.33 -3.21
C TRP A 126 5.40 -8.64 -4.35
N GLY A 127 4.42 -7.76 -4.60
CA GLY A 127 3.44 -7.91 -5.68
C GLY A 127 2.50 -9.11 -5.48
N GLY A 128 2.06 -9.31 -4.24
CA GLY A 128 1.17 -10.42 -3.89
C GLY A 128 -0.29 -10.19 -4.29
N ASP A 129 -1.17 -11.00 -3.74
CA ASP A 129 -2.59 -11.06 -4.13
C ASP A 129 -3.52 -10.19 -3.26
N GLY A 130 -2.98 -9.37 -2.36
CA GLY A 130 -3.77 -8.53 -1.45
C GLY A 130 -4.68 -7.55 -2.18
N ALA A 131 -4.12 -6.70 -3.03
CA ALA A 131 -4.91 -5.76 -3.83
C ALA A 131 -5.89 -6.49 -4.80
N PRO A 132 -5.50 -7.55 -5.53
CA PRO A 132 -6.44 -8.39 -6.28
C PRO A 132 -7.63 -8.93 -5.46
N LYS A 133 -7.42 -9.36 -4.22
CA LYS A 133 -8.49 -9.83 -3.33
C LYS A 133 -9.45 -8.70 -2.92
N ILE A 134 -8.93 -7.51 -2.62
CA ILE A 134 -9.75 -6.34 -2.34
C ILE A 134 -10.59 -5.97 -3.57
N VAL A 135 -10.00 -5.97 -4.77
CA VAL A 135 -10.71 -5.72 -6.03
C VAL A 135 -11.81 -6.75 -6.26
N ALA A 136 -11.54 -8.04 -6.04
CA ALA A 136 -12.54 -9.09 -6.17
C ALA A 136 -13.73 -8.89 -5.21
N GLU A 137 -13.49 -8.42 -3.99
CA GLU A 137 -14.54 -8.10 -3.03
C GLU A 137 -15.37 -6.89 -3.47
N LEU A 138 -14.74 -5.81 -3.96
CA LEU A 138 -15.44 -4.66 -4.52
C LEU A 138 -16.30 -5.07 -5.73
N GLN A 139 -15.78 -5.89 -6.62
CA GLN A 139 -16.53 -6.44 -7.76
C GLN A 139 -17.71 -7.30 -7.30
N ARG A 140 -17.52 -8.16 -6.29
CA ARG A 140 -18.60 -8.97 -5.71
C ARG A 140 -19.73 -8.10 -5.16
N ARG A 141 -19.41 -6.92 -4.63
CA ARG A 141 -20.39 -5.93 -4.15
C ARG A 141 -20.99 -5.09 -5.28
N GLY A 142 -20.50 -5.21 -6.50
CA GLY A 142 -20.95 -4.40 -7.64
C GLY A 142 -20.48 -2.93 -7.56
N ILE A 143 -19.36 -2.68 -6.88
CA ILE A 143 -18.83 -1.33 -6.69
C ILE A 143 -17.94 -0.97 -7.88
N GLU A 144 -18.25 0.15 -8.52
CA GLU A 144 -17.44 0.79 -9.55
C GLU A 144 -16.90 2.10 -9.00
N LEU A 145 -15.58 2.15 -8.80
CA LEU A 145 -14.92 3.29 -8.20
C LEU A 145 -14.76 4.43 -9.21
N PHE A 146 -15.07 5.64 -8.80
CA PHE A 146 -14.83 6.85 -9.59
C PHE A 146 -13.37 7.30 -9.48
N LEU A 147 -12.77 7.17 -8.30
CA LEU A 147 -11.40 7.59 -8.00
C LEU A 147 -10.74 6.57 -7.09
N VAL A 148 -9.50 6.25 -7.39
CA VAL A 148 -8.59 5.54 -6.49
C VAL A 148 -7.44 6.49 -6.16
N CYS A 149 -7.20 6.72 -4.88
CA CYS A 149 -6.03 7.42 -4.38
C CYS A 149 -5.15 6.39 -3.67
N ASP A 150 -4.00 6.13 -4.26
CA ASP A 150 -3.00 5.21 -3.75
C ASP A 150 -1.77 5.99 -3.27
N GLU A 151 -0.75 5.30 -2.87
CA GLU A 151 0.53 5.87 -2.48
C GLU A 151 1.32 6.43 -3.67
N GLY A 152 2.46 7.07 -3.37
CA GLY A 152 3.38 7.60 -4.36
C GLY A 152 3.29 9.11 -4.49
N GLY A 153 4.05 9.62 -5.46
CA GLY A 153 4.23 11.05 -5.61
C GLY A 153 5.13 11.66 -4.52
N GLY A 154 5.11 12.96 -4.43
CA GLY A 154 5.91 13.68 -3.44
C GLY A 154 6.16 15.13 -3.85
N ILE A 155 6.76 15.88 -2.94
CA ILE A 155 7.26 17.23 -3.24
C ILE A 155 8.74 17.11 -3.58
N ILE A 156 9.10 17.44 -4.82
CA ILE A 156 10.48 17.41 -5.32
C ILE A 156 10.97 18.84 -5.48
N THR A 157 12.10 19.15 -4.88
CA THR A 157 12.76 20.44 -5.05
C THR A 157 13.69 20.37 -6.26
N GLU A 158 13.52 21.30 -7.20
CA GLU A 158 14.34 21.41 -8.41
C GLU A 158 14.43 20.10 -9.22
N PRO A 159 13.31 19.55 -9.71
CA PRO A 159 13.24 18.20 -10.30
C PRO A 159 14.08 18.03 -11.56
N ILE A 160 14.33 19.09 -12.29
CA ILE A 160 15.11 19.08 -13.54
C ILE A 160 15.99 20.34 -13.58
N GLY A 161 17.20 20.23 -14.09
CA GLY A 161 18.12 21.36 -14.23
C GLY A 161 17.48 22.55 -14.96
N GLY A 162 17.54 23.74 -14.33
CA GLY A 162 16.95 24.98 -14.82
C GLY A 162 15.49 25.22 -14.43
N ILE A 163 14.85 24.27 -13.72
CA ILE A 163 13.53 24.46 -13.14
C ILE A 163 13.69 24.61 -11.62
N HIS A 164 13.40 25.81 -11.11
CA HIS A 164 13.55 26.17 -9.71
C HIS A 164 12.20 26.13 -8.98
N GLY A 165 12.21 25.63 -7.75
CA GLY A 165 11.05 25.59 -6.86
C GLY A 165 10.68 24.20 -6.38
N ASN A 166 9.58 24.14 -5.63
CA ASN A 166 9.02 22.91 -5.09
C ASN A 166 7.81 22.50 -5.93
N PHE A 167 7.80 21.25 -6.37
CA PHE A 167 6.76 20.70 -7.24
C PHE A 167 6.11 19.50 -6.58
N ALA A 168 4.80 19.55 -6.39
CA ALA A 168 4.00 18.38 -6.01
C ALA A 168 3.83 17.50 -7.25
N MET A 169 4.43 16.32 -7.19
CA MET A 169 4.33 15.32 -8.26
C MET A 169 3.14 14.41 -7.99
N VAL A 170 2.13 14.49 -8.85
CA VAL A 170 0.94 13.64 -8.75
C VAL A 170 0.91 12.72 -9.95
N GLY A 171 1.05 11.41 -9.70
CA GLY A 171 0.84 10.38 -10.73
C GLY A 171 -0.65 10.29 -11.04
N VAL A 172 -1.02 10.42 -12.31
CA VAL A 172 -2.43 10.36 -12.75
C VAL A 172 -2.71 9.13 -13.63
N PHE A 173 -1.71 8.28 -13.78
CA PHE A 173 -1.80 7.08 -14.60
C PHE A 173 -0.77 6.03 -14.16
N GLU A 174 -1.18 4.77 -14.08
CA GLU A 174 -0.30 3.63 -13.85
C GLU A 174 -0.03 2.87 -15.13
N LYS A 175 1.25 2.52 -15.35
CA LYS A 175 1.68 1.66 -16.46
C LYS A 175 1.62 0.20 -16.06
N GLY A 176 1.31 -0.67 -17.02
CA GLY A 176 1.41 -2.11 -16.81
C GLY A 176 2.86 -2.57 -16.58
N LYS A 177 3.05 -3.54 -15.71
CA LYS A 177 4.31 -4.26 -15.48
C LYS A 177 4.15 -5.71 -15.91
N ALA A 178 5.15 -6.27 -16.56
CA ALA A 178 5.23 -7.69 -16.86
C ALA A 178 6.66 -8.19 -16.70
N ASP A 179 6.82 -9.34 -16.08
CA ASP A 179 8.08 -10.05 -16.01
C ASP A 179 8.14 -11.06 -17.16
N VAL A 180 9.21 -11.00 -17.95
CA VAL A 180 9.41 -11.89 -19.11
C VAL A 180 10.64 -12.74 -18.87
N LYS A 181 10.44 -14.04 -18.81
CA LYS A 181 11.54 -15.02 -18.69
C LYS A 181 11.91 -15.57 -20.04
N PHE A 182 13.11 -15.25 -20.53
CA PHE A 182 13.70 -15.88 -21.70
C PHE A 182 14.44 -17.14 -21.29
N THR A 183 14.15 -18.26 -21.95
CA THR A 183 14.85 -19.52 -21.71
C THR A 183 15.39 -20.04 -23.04
N ALA A 184 16.71 -20.12 -23.15
CA ALA A 184 17.38 -20.76 -24.28
C ALA A 184 17.92 -22.13 -23.83
N ARG A 185 17.76 -23.13 -24.68
CA ARG A 185 18.25 -24.50 -24.44
C ARG A 185 19.05 -24.99 -25.62
N SER A 186 20.16 -25.68 -25.33
CA SER A 186 20.96 -26.35 -26.34
C SER A 186 21.52 -27.66 -25.80
N ASN A 187 22.12 -28.47 -26.70
CA ASN A 187 22.84 -29.69 -26.31
C ASN A 187 24.21 -29.43 -25.67
N GLY A 188 24.55 -28.14 -25.47
CA GLY A 188 25.86 -27.74 -25.01
C GLY A 188 26.87 -27.65 -26.16
N GLY A 189 28.10 -27.27 -25.83
CA GLY A 189 29.20 -27.11 -26.80
C GLY A 189 30.28 -26.21 -26.23
N HIS A 190 31.33 -25.99 -26.99
CA HIS A 190 32.44 -25.13 -26.59
C HIS A 190 32.06 -23.66 -26.88
N ALA A 191 32.08 -22.82 -25.85
CA ALA A 191 31.62 -21.42 -25.92
C ALA A 191 32.35 -20.56 -26.97
N SER A 192 33.63 -20.90 -27.28
CA SER A 192 34.39 -20.15 -28.28
C SER A 192 34.13 -20.59 -29.75
N THR A 193 33.36 -21.65 -29.95
CA THR A 193 33.04 -22.22 -31.26
C THR A 193 31.54 -22.53 -31.35
N PRO A 194 30.68 -21.51 -31.25
CA PRO A 194 29.22 -21.73 -31.32
C PRO A 194 28.81 -22.24 -32.69
N VAL A 195 27.94 -23.23 -32.72
CA VAL A 195 27.37 -23.77 -33.96
C VAL A 195 25.92 -23.30 -34.12
N LYS A 196 25.42 -23.27 -35.38
CA LYS A 196 24.04 -22.85 -35.65
C LYS A 196 23.05 -23.73 -34.88
N GLY A 197 22.15 -23.11 -34.11
CA GLY A 197 21.16 -23.79 -33.27
C GLY A 197 21.60 -23.95 -31.83
N THR A 198 22.73 -23.36 -31.41
CA THR A 198 23.07 -23.13 -30.02
C THR A 198 22.54 -21.74 -29.56
N PRO A 199 22.11 -21.59 -28.30
CA PRO A 199 21.65 -20.31 -27.79
C PRO A 199 22.73 -19.27 -27.78
#